data_e9e79592bc9ff198ffe74efe0aeea53b
#
_entry.id   e9e79592bc9ff198ffe74efe0aeea53b
#
_cell.length_a   1.000
_cell.length_b   1.000
_cell.length_c   1.000
_cell.angle_alpha   90.00
_cell.angle_beta   90.00
_cell.angle_gamma   90.00
#
_symmetry.space_group_name_H-M   'P 1'
#
loop_
_entity.id
_entity.type
_entity.pdbx_description
1 polymer ?
#
loop_
_entity_poly.entity_id
_entity_poly.type
_entity_poly.pdbx_seq_one_letter_code
_entity_poly.pdbx_strand_id
1 'polypeptide(L)'
;MSTQVEEKEQLQLIDGTKFEVRPLKISLLKPFMKKFNELQEVAEDNEKSMNVLLDCVQIAFKQYLPAVADNREAIEENLDLPTVYKIIDAASGMKLADATGLLNSIK
;
A
#
# COMPACT_ATOMS: atom_id res chain seq x y z
N MET A 1 -18.49 10.20 15.70
CA MET A 1 -17.39 10.05 15.49
C MET A 1 -16.82 10.13 14.19
N SER A 2 -15.95 10.79 14.07
CA SER A 2 -15.40 11.14 12.80
C SER A 2 -14.14 10.36 12.49
N THR A 3 -14.04 9.22 13.06
CA THR A 3 -12.82 8.46 12.91
C THR A 3 -12.53 8.08 11.48
N GLN A 4 -13.56 7.96 10.65
CA GLN A 4 -13.30 7.58 9.27
C GLN A 4 -12.49 8.63 8.55
N VAL A 5 -12.56 9.85 8.99
CA VAL A 5 -11.85 10.92 8.33
C VAL A 5 -10.36 10.71 8.41
N GLU A 6 -9.90 10.13 9.49
CA GLU A 6 -8.48 9.92 9.65
C GLU A 6 -7.94 8.79 8.81
N GLU A 7 -8.82 8.05 8.15
CA GLU A 7 -8.37 6.97 7.29
C GLU A 7 -7.74 7.49 6.01
N LYS A 8 -7.98 8.74 5.69
CA LYS A 8 -7.43 9.31 4.46
C LYS A 8 -6.14 10.05 4.76
N GLU A 9 -5.20 9.94 3.85
CA GLU A 9 -3.93 10.62 3.97
C GLU A 9 -3.49 11.06 2.59
N GLN A 10 -2.91 12.24 2.50
CA GLN A 10 -2.41 12.72 1.22
C GLN A 10 -0.91 12.44 1.12
N LEU A 11 -0.52 11.82 0.03
CA LEU A 11 0.87 11.53 -0.23
C LEU A 11 1.27 12.19 -1.54
N GLN A 12 2.54 12.09 -1.88
CA GLN A 12 3.06 12.78 -3.05
C GLN A 12 4.13 11.92 -3.70
N LEU A 13 4.07 11.81 -5.01
CA LEU A 13 5.12 11.17 -5.77
C LEU A 13 6.31 12.09 -5.85
N ILE A 14 7.46 11.54 -6.19
CA ILE A 14 8.69 12.34 -6.29
C ILE A 14 8.53 13.45 -7.32
N ASP A 15 7.77 13.20 -8.39
CA ASP A 15 7.56 14.21 -9.41
C ASP A 15 6.56 15.30 -9.02
N GLY A 16 6.03 15.22 -7.81
CA GLY A 16 5.12 16.25 -7.31
C GLY A 16 3.64 15.90 -7.41
N THR A 17 3.30 14.81 -8.07
CA THR A 17 1.90 14.40 -8.18
C THR A 17 1.36 14.03 -6.81
N LYS A 18 0.26 14.64 -6.41
CA LYS A 18 -0.35 14.36 -5.12
C LYS A 18 -1.51 13.39 -5.30
N PHE A 19 -1.70 12.55 -4.30
CA PHE A 19 -2.80 11.60 -4.33
C PHE A 19 -3.23 11.28 -2.91
N GLU A 20 -4.48 10.88 -2.78
CA GLU A 20 -5.06 10.53 -1.50
C GLU A 20 -5.06 9.03 -1.34
N VAL A 21 -4.62 8.54 -0.18
CA VAL A 21 -4.64 7.12 0.11
C VAL A 21 -5.68 6.84 1.19
N ARG A 22 -6.30 5.68 1.10
CA ARG A 22 -7.31 5.23 2.05
C ARG A 22 -7.50 3.74 1.81
N PRO A 23 -8.22 3.06 2.70
CA PRO A 23 -8.42 1.63 2.52
C PRO A 23 -8.98 1.29 1.16
N LEU A 24 -8.53 0.19 0.58
CA LEU A 24 -8.98 -0.23 -0.73
C LEU A 24 -10.39 -0.80 -0.66
N LYS A 25 -11.16 -0.58 -1.73
CA LYS A 25 -12.43 -1.27 -1.85
C LYS A 25 -12.15 -2.76 -1.93
N ILE A 26 -13.14 -3.55 -1.57
CA ILE A 26 -12.94 -4.99 -1.43
C ILE A 26 -12.46 -5.64 -2.73
N SER A 27 -12.96 -5.18 -3.87
CA SER A 27 -12.58 -5.78 -5.14
C SER A 27 -11.09 -5.63 -5.44
N LEU A 28 -10.45 -4.61 -4.87
CA LEU A 28 -9.01 -4.44 -5.00
C LEU A 28 -8.26 -4.99 -3.81
N LEU A 29 -8.90 -5.00 -2.65
CA LEU A 29 -8.26 -5.52 -1.44
C LEU A 29 -7.95 -6.99 -1.56
N LYS A 30 -8.83 -7.76 -2.18
CA LYS A 30 -8.60 -9.20 -2.33
C LYS A 30 -7.32 -9.50 -3.08
N PRO A 31 -7.13 -8.99 -4.30
CA PRO A 31 -5.86 -9.26 -4.99
C PRO A 31 -4.66 -8.63 -4.29
N PHE A 32 -4.88 -7.48 -3.63
CA PHE A 32 -3.81 -6.83 -2.88
C PHE A 32 -3.31 -7.75 -1.76
N MET A 33 -4.23 -8.29 -0.95
CA MET A 33 -3.82 -9.14 0.17
C MET A 33 -3.21 -10.44 -0.31
N LYS A 34 -3.72 -10.98 -1.42
CA LYS A 34 -3.14 -12.18 -1.96
C LYS A 34 -1.68 -11.94 -2.37
N LYS A 35 -1.44 -10.84 -3.02
CA LYS A 35 -0.07 -10.49 -3.44
C LYS A 35 0.80 -10.19 -2.23
N PHE A 36 0.26 -9.48 -1.26
CA PHE A 36 1.00 -9.11 -0.07
C PHE A 36 1.46 -10.35 0.71
N ASN A 37 0.63 -11.38 0.73
CA ASN A 37 0.99 -12.62 1.43
C ASN A 37 2.20 -13.29 0.80
N GLU A 38 2.46 -13.05 -0.48
CA GLU A 38 3.63 -13.62 -1.14
C GLU A 38 4.92 -13.04 -0.58
N LEU A 39 4.84 -11.92 0.11
CA LEU A 39 6.02 -11.30 0.66
C LEU A 39 6.74 -12.21 1.63
N GLN A 40 5.99 -13.02 2.38
CA GLN A 40 6.61 -13.93 3.32
C GLN A 40 7.46 -14.98 2.63
N GLU A 41 7.08 -15.36 1.42
CA GLU A 41 7.78 -16.40 0.69
C GLU A 41 9.08 -15.91 0.09
N VAL A 42 9.21 -14.59 -0.09
CA VAL A 42 10.40 -14.03 -0.71
C VAL A 42 11.13 -13.07 0.21
N ALA A 43 10.84 -13.14 1.50
CA ALA A 43 11.35 -12.16 2.45
C ALA A 43 12.86 -12.10 2.48
N GLU A 44 13.55 -13.19 2.16
CA GLU A 44 15.00 -13.21 2.19
C GLU A 44 15.64 -12.70 0.91
N ASP A 45 14.84 -12.47 -0.11
CA ASP A 45 15.35 -11.97 -1.40
C ASP A 45 14.89 -10.53 -1.55
N ASN A 46 15.83 -9.59 -1.40
CA ASN A 46 15.48 -8.18 -1.40
C ASN A 46 14.86 -7.73 -2.72
N GLU A 47 15.34 -8.25 -3.83
CA GLU A 47 14.80 -7.85 -5.12
C GLU A 47 13.39 -8.36 -5.30
N LYS A 48 13.16 -9.63 -4.95
CA LYS A 48 11.82 -10.19 -5.07
C LYS A 48 10.85 -9.53 -4.10
N SER A 49 11.32 -9.24 -2.89
CA SER A 49 10.49 -8.54 -1.92
C SER A 49 10.06 -7.18 -2.45
N MET A 50 11.00 -6.45 -3.03
CA MET A 50 10.68 -5.15 -3.59
C MET A 50 9.66 -5.27 -4.70
N ASN A 51 9.81 -6.28 -5.56
CA ASN A 51 8.86 -6.47 -6.64
C ASN A 51 7.46 -6.79 -6.12
N VAL A 52 7.36 -7.58 -5.06
CA VAL A 52 6.05 -7.87 -4.48
C VAL A 52 5.42 -6.61 -3.91
N LEU A 53 6.23 -5.80 -3.22
CA LEU A 53 5.70 -4.54 -2.69
C LEU A 53 5.21 -3.64 -3.80
N LEU A 54 5.95 -3.57 -4.91
CA LEU A 54 5.54 -2.73 -6.02
C LEU A 54 4.31 -3.30 -6.74
N ASP A 55 4.17 -4.62 -6.79
CA ASP A 55 2.95 -5.22 -7.31
C ASP A 55 1.76 -4.78 -6.47
N CYS A 56 1.92 -4.76 -5.16
CA CYS A 56 0.86 -4.31 -4.27
C CYS A 56 0.53 -2.84 -4.52
N VAL A 57 1.55 -2.01 -4.72
CA VAL A 57 1.34 -0.60 -5.01
C VAL A 57 0.57 -0.43 -6.31
N GLN A 58 0.89 -1.23 -7.33
CA GLN A 58 0.17 -1.13 -8.59
C GLN A 58 -1.31 -1.43 -8.41
N ILE A 59 -1.62 -2.43 -7.60
CA ILE A 59 -3.02 -2.74 -7.33
C ILE A 59 -3.69 -1.57 -6.63
N ALA A 60 -3.02 -1.00 -5.63
CA ALA A 60 -3.57 0.12 -4.89
C ALA A 60 -3.78 1.34 -5.79
N PHE A 61 -2.87 1.56 -6.73
CA PHE A 61 -2.97 2.71 -7.61
C PHE A 61 -4.17 2.62 -8.55
N LYS A 62 -4.72 1.44 -8.75
CA LYS A 62 -5.96 1.36 -9.52
C LYS A 62 -7.07 2.17 -8.84
N GLN A 63 -6.97 2.37 -7.55
CA GLN A 63 -7.91 3.22 -6.84
C GLN A 63 -7.39 4.64 -6.67
N TYR A 64 -6.09 4.79 -6.37
CA TYR A 64 -5.53 6.09 -6.02
C TYR A 64 -5.10 6.91 -7.23
N LEU A 65 -4.49 6.27 -8.21
CA LEU A 65 -3.95 6.95 -9.39
C LEU A 65 -4.10 6.04 -10.61
N PRO A 66 -5.35 5.86 -11.08
CA PRO A 66 -5.57 4.92 -12.19
C PRO A 66 -4.74 5.25 -13.43
N ALA A 67 -4.41 6.52 -13.62
CA ALA A 67 -3.67 6.92 -14.82
C ALA A 67 -2.27 6.32 -14.86
N VAL A 68 -1.67 6.04 -13.70
CA VAL A 68 -0.32 5.48 -13.68
C VAL A 68 -0.29 4.05 -13.17
N ALA A 69 -1.45 3.47 -12.88
CA ALA A 69 -1.48 2.14 -12.25
C ALA A 69 -0.82 1.08 -13.10
N ASP A 70 -0.91 1.20 -14.42
CA ASP A 70 -0.33 0.22 -15.32
C ASP A 70 1.07 0.57 -15.78
N ASN A 71 1.60 1.69 -15.31
CA ASN A 71 2.92 2.14 -15.74
C ASN A 71 3.94 1.85 -14.64
N ARG A 72 4.44 0.61 -14.62
CA ARG A 72 5.37 0.17 -13.58
C ARG A 72 6.61 1.03 -13.55
N GLU A 73 7.11 1.41 -14.71
CA GLU A 73 8.32 2.20 -14.78
C GLU A 73 8.15 3.56 -14.12
N ALA A 74 7.04 4.23 -14.41
CA ALA A 74 6.77 5.51 -13.79
C ALA A 74 6.62 5.38 -12.28
N ILE A 75 6.01 4.29 -11.83
CA ILE A 75 5.86 4.04 -10.41
C ILE A 75 7.22 3.91 -9.76
N GLU A 76 8.11 3.12 -10.35
CA GLU A 76 9.43 2.91 -9.77
C GLU A 76 10.28 4.17 -9.79
N GLU A 77 10.08 5.02 -10.78
CA GLU A 77 10.86 6.26 -10.87
C GLU A 77 10.40 7.31 -9.86
N ASN A 78 9.18 7.22 -9.38
CA ASN A 78 8.60 8.30 -8.60
C ASN A 78 8.21 7.93 -7.18
N LEU A 79 8.63 6.76 -6.70
CA LEU A 79 8.35 6.36 -5.34
C LEU A 79 9.63 6.07 -4.57
N ASP A 80 9.62 6.39 -3.31
CA ASP A 80 10.67 5.95 -2.41
C ASP A 80 10.06 4.95 -1.44
N LEU A 81 10.92 4.26 -0.71
CA LEU A 81 10.47 3.18 0.13
C LEU A 81 9.55 3.62 1.26
N PRO A 82 9.82 4.72 1.95
CA PRO A 82 8.88 5.15 3.00
C PRO A 82 7.48 5.41 2.46
N THR A 83 7.37 5.98 1.25
CA THR A 83 6.08 6.22 0.65
C THR A 83 5.38 4.92 0.28
N VAL A 84 6.16 3.94 -0.20
CA VAL A 84 5.59 2.62 -0.49
C VAL A 84 4.97 2.02 0.76
N TYR A 85 5.64 2.10 1.90
CA TYR A 85 5.11 1.57 3.14
C TYR A 85 3.82 2.28 3.56
N LYS A 86 3.77 3.59 3.37
CA LYS A 86 2.56 4.33 3.70
C LYS A 86 1.39 3.93 2.82
N ILE A 87 1.67 3.69 1.54
CA ILE A 87 0.64 3.24 0.62
C ILE A 87 0.09 1.87 1.07
N ILE A 88 0.98 0.97 1.43
CA ILE A 88 0.57 -0.37 1.83
C ILE A 88 -0.24 -0.34 3.12
N ASP A 89 0.20 0.45 4.09
CA ASP A 89 -0.55 0.59 5.33
C ASP A 89 -1.96 1.13 5.07
N ALA A 90 -2.06 2.16 4.27
CA ALA A 90 -3.37 2.75 3.99
C ALA A 90 -4.23 1.78 3.19
N ALA A 91 -3.65 1.11 2.21
CA ALA A 91 -4.40 0.23 1.33
C ALA A 91 -4.99 -0.95 2.07
N SER A 92 -4.26 -1.48 3.03
CA SER A 92 -4.73 -2.64 3.77
C SER A 92 -5.87 -2.30 4.72
N GLY A 93 -6.07 -1.03 5.00
CA GLY A 93 -7.13 -0.62 5.91
C GLY A 93 -6.75 -0.68 7.36
N MET A 94 -5.53 -1.10 7.67
CA MET A 94 -5.08 -1.05 9.05
C MET A 94 -3.57 -0.94 9.06
N LYS A 95 -3.09 -0.10 9.95
CA LYS A 95 -1.66 0.12 10.06
C LYS A 95 -1.04 -1.06 10.79
N LEU A 96 0.19 -1.38 10.42
CA LEU A 96 0.87 -2.51 11.03
C LEU A 96 0.97 -2.37 12.54
N ALA A 97 1.24 -1.16 13.00
CA ALA A 97 1.31 -0.92 14.44
C ALA A 97 -0.02 -1.15 15.12
N ASP A 98 -1.10 -0.72 14.48
CA ASP A 98 -2.43 -0.89 15.03
C ASP A 98 -2.81 -2.37 15.07
N ALA A 99 -2.45 -3.10 14.02
CA ALA A 99 -2.74 -4.53 13.99
C ALA A 99 -2.01 -5.25 15.11
N THR A 100 -0.76 -4.88 15.34
CA THR A 100 -0.01 -5.47 16.43
C THR A 100 -0.64 -5.14 17.78
N GLY A 101 -1.08 -3.91 17.94
CA GLY A 101 -1.74 -3.50 19.15
C GLY A 101 -3.03 -4.27 19.40
N LEU A 102 -3.79 -4.49 18.34
CA LEU A 102 -5.01 -5.25 18.47
C LEU A 102 -4.76 -6.69 18.91
N LEU A 103 -3.74 -7.30 18.32
CA LEU A 103 -3.38 -8.64 18.70
C LEU A 103 -2.96 -8.71 20.15
N ASN A 104 -2.23 -7.72 20.59
CA ASN A 104 -1.82 -7.67 22.00
C ASN A 104 -3.00 -7.44 22.92
N SER A 105 -3.97 -6.66 22.48
CA SER A 105 -5.14 -6.38 23.29
C SER A 105 -6.01 -7.59 23.50
N ILE A 106 -6.04 -8.44 22.51
CA ILE A 106 -6.90 -9.63 22.57
C ILE A 106 -6.40 -10.62 23.60
N LYS A 107 -5.13 -10.63 23.84
CA LYS A 107 -4.55 -11.54 24.83
C LYS A 107 -4.92 -11.15 26.26
#